data_94a121ef6e442c754ed6122afcf80a22
#
_entry.id   94a121ef6e442c754ed6122afcf80a22
#
_cell.length_a   1.000
_cell.length_b   1.000
_cell.length_c   1.000
_cell.angle_alpha   90.00
_cell.angle_beta   90.00
_cell.angle_gamma   90.00
#
_symmetry.space_group_name_H-M   'P 1'
#
loop_
_entity.id
_entity.type
_entity.pdbx_description
1 polymer ?
#
loop_
_entity_poly.entity_id
_entity_poly.type
_entity_poly.pdbx_seq_one_letter_code
_entity_poly.pdbx_strand_id
1 'polypeptide(L)'
;MSIKIGSRGKGQSAIAAAAYRSGEKLTDTETGLISDYTRKGGVVFSEISLCENAPAEYSDRATLWNAVHQIEKNSNAQLWREFEVALPQELSRKEQIQTVRDFVKGLNAQGMCVDWSLHDKGDGNPHAHIMTTMRSITEDGKWAPKSRLVYDLDEQGKRIFQKVNKQGRKQYKSHKEDYNNWNAAERVEEWRAAWAECCNARLADRDHIDHRSYVRQGIDQIPTVHEGYVARQLEAKGLPSERVQLNNEIRLNNTLVKQIALQLRTIGEQIKQMIAEEQIKKDTQSVSHSKQFNFTGKRTDLHYFDNTDRMPLSVIASISDPELKQKVIKTFDELCSRMYRYTTLEGDEIVITDKGKKILQEEAAKKQTISDQSESPKFNFTGKRTDLYYFENTDRMPLSVIASISDPELKQKVIETFNKLCSRIYRYTTLEGDEIVITDKGKKMLQNEAFKRQAITDQLESPNKPSHDSQQIRRRR
;
A
#
# COMPACT_ATOMS: atom_id res chain seq x y z
N MET A 1 -6.70 -6.07 -15.52
CA MET A 1 -7.60 -5.40 -16.52
C MET A 1 -6.91 -4.16 -17.08
N SER A 2 -6.90 -4.03 -18.41
CA SER A 2 -6.47 -2.84 -19.16
C SER A 2 -7.68 -2.20 -19.84
N ILE A 3 -7.80 -0.88 -19.81
CA ILE A 3 -8.92 -0.15 -20.44
C ILE A 3 -8.32 0.81 -21.47
N LYS A 4 -8.78 0.70 -22.72
CA LYS A 4 -8.29 1.48 -23.87
C LYS A 4 -9.46 2.14 -24.58
N ILE A 5 -9.19 3.25 -25.26
CA ILE A 5 -10.17 3.94 -26.12
C ILE A 5 -9.61 4.04 -27.52
N GLY A 6 -10.35 3.48 -28.48
CA GLY A 6 -10.08 3.63 -29.89
C GLY A 6 -10.70 4.90 -30.43
N SER A 7 -9.99 5.63 -31.31
CA SER A 7 -10.47 6.90 -31.88
C SER A 7 -10.06 7.12 -33.32
N ARG A 8 -10.88 7.88 -34.05
CA ARG A 8 -10.56 8.31 -35.42
C ARG A 8 -9.30 9.13 -35.51
N GLY A 9 -9.07 10.01 -34.52
CA GLY A 9 -7.89 10.87 -34.52
C GLY A 9 -6.55 10.11 -34.41
N LYS A 10 -6.60 8.82 -34.00
CA LYS A 10 -5.47 7.90 -34.05
C LYS A 10 -5.39 7.05 -35.30
N GLY A 11 -6.21 7.33 -36.31
CA GLY A 11 -6.30 6.54 -37.55
C GLY A 11 -6.87 5.13 -37.33
N GLN A 12 -7.64 4.90 -36.26
CA GLN A 12 -8.18 3.58 -35.92
C GLN A 12 -9.59 3.39 -36.49
N SER A 13 -9.90 2.16 -36.93
CA SER A 13 -11.21 1.73 -37.40
C SER A 13 -11.84 0.75 -36.41
N ALA A 14 -13.11 1.00 -36.05
CA ALA A 14 -13.86 0.10 -35.17
C ALA A 14 -14.13 -1.25 -35.86
N ILE A 15 -14.37 -1.22 -37.18
CA ILE A 15 -14.61 -2.42 -37.99
C ILE A 15 -13.34 -3.29 -38.01
N ALA A 16 -12.19 -2.68 -38.32
CA ALA A 16 -10.92 -3.41 -38.33
C ALA A 16 -10.57 -3.96 -36.94
N ALA A 17 -10.89 -3.19 -35.90
CA ALA A 17 -10.67 -3.60 -34.51
C ALA A 17 -11.56 -4.80 -34.14
N ALA A 18 -12.81 -4.79 -34.48
CA ALA A 18 -13.75 -5.88 -34.27
C ALA A 18 -13.35 -7.14 -35.08
N ALA A 19 -13.04 -6.99 -36.38
CA ALA A 19 -12.57 -8.08 -37.23
C ALA A 19 -11.31 -8.77 -36.63
N TYR A 20 -10.35 -7.97 -36.17
CA TYR A 20 -9.13 -8.52 -35.55
C TYR A 20 -9.42 -9.34 -34.29
N ARG A 21 -10.36 -8.89 -33.46
CA ARG A 21 -10.66 -9.57 -32.17
C ARG A 21 -11.49 -10.82 -32.37
N SER A 22 -12.50 -10.75 -33.24
CA SER A 22 -13.36 -11.90 -33.54
C SER A 22 -12.69 -12.93 -34.46
N GLY A 23 -11.64 -12.56 -35.21
CA GLY A 23 -11.04 -13.42 -36.22
C GLY A 23 -11.91 -13.52 -37.48
N GLU A 24 -12.74 -12.52 -37.75
CA GLU A 24 -13.66 -12.50 -38.87
C GLU A 24 -13.19 -11.60 -40.03
N LYS A 25 -13.91 -11.69 -41.13
CA LYS A 25 -13.76 -10.79 -42.27
C LYS A 25 -14.91 -9.79 -42.27
N LEU A 26 -14.57 -8.50 -42.04
CA LEU A 26 -15.54 -7.42 -42.01
C LEU A 26 -15.21 -6.35 -43.06
N THR A 27 -16.26 -5.74 -43.61
CA THR A 27 -16.16 -4.67 -44.61
C THR A 27 -16.64 -3.35 -44.01
N ASP A 28 -15.80 -2.34 -44.12
CA ASP A 28 -16.16 -0.96 -43.82
C ASP A 28 -17.00 -0.41 -44.97
N THR A 29 -18.27 -0.12 -44.72
CA THR A 29 -19.22 0.35 -45.76
C THR A 29 -18.98 1.80 -46.18
N GLU A 30 -18.25 2.61 -45.36
CA GLU A 30 -17.92 4.00 -45.69
C GLU A 30 -16.73 4.06 -46.66
N THR A 31 -15.73 3.21 -46.49
CA THR A 31 -14.49 3.25 -47.27
C THR A 31 -14.35 2.11 -48.27
N GLY A 32 -15.15 1.07 -48.14
CA GLY A 32 -15.01 -0.17 -48.91
C GLY A 32 -13.86 -1.07 -48.50
N LEU A 33 -13.09 -0.68 -47.42
CA LEU A 33 -11.95 -1.45 -46.95
C LEU A 33 -12.40 -2.76 -46.30
N ILE A 34 -11.71 -3.82 -46.65
CA ILE A 34 -11.94 -5.16 -46.09
C ILE A 34 -10.85 -5.48 -45.06
N SER A 35 -11.27 -5.82 -43.86
CA SER A 35 -10.40 -6.33 -42.77
C SER A 35 -10.63 -7.83 -42.63
N ASP A 36 -9.69 -8.65 -43.09
CA ASP A 36 -9.80 -10.12 -43.10
C ASP A 36 -8.80 -10.73 -42.12
N TYR A 37 -9.32 -11.27 -41.01
CA TYR A 37 -8.55 -11.95 -39.99
C TYR A 37 -8.97 -13.42 -39.79
N THR A 38 -9.63 -14.02 -40.78
CA THR A 38 -10.09 -15.43 -40.74
C THR A 38 -8.96 -16.43 -40.52
N ARG A 39 -7.71 -16.07 -40.87
CA ARG A 39 -6.53 -16.91 -40.62
C ARG A 39 -5.91 -16.73 -39.21
N LYS A 40 -6.48 -15.85 -38.40
CA LYS A 40 -5.95 -15.60 -37.04
C LYS A 40 -6.30 -16.76 -36.14
N GLY A 41 -5.26 -17.44 -35.61
CA GLY A 41 -5.44 -18.45 -34.57
C GLY A 41 -5.65 -17.85 -33.17
N GLY A 42 -6.15 -18.69 -32.26
CA GLY A 42 -6.26 -18.37 -30.84
C GLY A 42 -7.56 -17.65 -30.46
N VAL A 43 -8.48 -17.39 -31.37
CA VAL A 43 -9.86 -16.95 -31.05
C VAL A 43 -10.66 -18.20 -30.75
N VAL A 44 -11.09 -18.39 -29.52
CA VAL A 44 -11.80 -19.61 -29.06
C VAL A 44 -13.28 -19.39 -28.83
N PHE A 45 -13.69 -18.14 -28.67
CA PHE A 45 -15.11 -17.76 -28.53
C PHE A 45 -15.30 -16.30 -28.89
N SER A 46 -16.50 -15.97 -29.46
CA SER A 46 -16.89 -14.61 -29.81
C SER A 46 -18.39 -14.45 -29.70
N GLU A 47 -18.85 -13.34 -29.13
CA GLU A 47 -20.28 -13.07 -28.90
C GLU A 47 -20.54 -11.56 -28.90
N ILE A 48 -21.72 -11.18 -29.41
CA ILE A 48 -22.27 -9.83 -29.25
C ILE A 48 -23.41 -9.89 -28.24
N SER A 49 -23.40 -8.97 -27.30
CA SER A 49 -24.44 -8.78 -26.30
C SER A 49 -25.01 -7.36 -26.44
N LEU A 50 -26.28 -7.25 -26.72
CA LEU A 50 -26.94 -5.99 -26.91
C LEU A 50 -27.43 -5.40 -25.57
N CYS A 51 -27.35 -4.08 -25.46
CA CYS A 51 -28.03 -3.37 -24.37
C CYS A 51 -29.52 -3.27 -24.63
N GLU A 52 -30.27 -2.87 -23.62
CA GLU A 52 -31.70 -2.63 -23.72
C GLU A 52 -32.03 -1.63 -24.85
N ASN A 53 -33.11 -1.85 -25.53
CA ASN A 53 -33.60 -1.06 -26.69
C ASN A 53 -32.68 -1.04 -27.93
N ALA A 54 -31.61 -1.81 -27.96
CA ALA A 54 -30.77 -1.88 -29.14
C ALA A 54 -31.49 -2.59 -30.27
N PRO A 55 -31.41 -2.05 -31.52
CA PRO A 55 -31.94 -2.74 -32.69
C PRO A 55 -31.39 -4.16 -32.80
N ALA A 56 -32.24 -5.14 -33.12
CA ALA A 56 -31.84 -6.55 -33.19
C ALA A 56 -30.78 -6.81 -34.27
N GLU A 57 -30.72 -5.99 -35.31
CA GLU A 57 -29.71 -6.05 -36.37
C GLU A 57 -28.28 -5.79 -35.87
N TYR A 58 -28.11 -5.14 -34.73
CA TYR A 58 -26.80 -4.94 -34.11
C TYR A 58 -26.22 -6.22 -33.49
N SER A 59 -26.97 -7.34 -33.53
CA SER A 59 -26.40 -8.66 -33.26
C SER A 59 -25.42 -9.12 -34.34
N ASP A 60 -25.49 -8.52 -35.54
CA ASP A 60 -24.49 -8.66 -36.59
C ASP A 60 -23.33 -7.68 -36.37
N ARG A 61 -22.11 -8.21 -36.31
CA ARG A 61 -20.90 -7.44 -35.98
C ARG A 61 -20.61 -6.35 -37.01
N ALA A 62 -20.76 -6.65 -38.28
CA ALA A 62 -20.53 -5.68 -39.34
C ALA A 62 -21.53 -4.54 -39.25
N THR A 63 -22.81 -4.84 -39.04
CA THR A 63 -23.88 -3.86 -38.89
C THR A 63 -23.64 -2.95 -37.68
N LEU A 64 -23.33 -3.51 -36.52
CA LEU A 64 -23.07 -2.74 -35.31
C LEU A 64 -21.92 -1.74 -35.49
N TRP A 65 -20.75 -2.22 -35.94
CA TRP A 65 -19.58 -1.36 -36.02
C TRP A 65 -19.56 -0.38 -37.17
N ASN A 66 -20.27 -0.70 -38.29
CA ASN A 66 -20.55 0.28 -39.33
C ASN A 66 -21.52 1.37 -38.85
N ALA A 67 -22.56 1.02 -38.09
CA ALA A 67 -23.44 2.02 -37.47
C ALA A 67 -22.70 2.95 -36.49
N VAL A 68 -21.76 2.41 -35.69
CA VAL A 68 -20.88 3.23 -34.87
C VAL A 68 -20.02 4.17 -35.70
N HIS A 69 -19.41 3.70 -36.81
CA HIS A 69 -18.63 4.55 -37.71
C HIS A 69 -19.47 5.68 -38.29
N GLN A 70 -20.72 5.40 -38.69
CA GLN A 70 -21.63 6.38 -39.30
C GLN A 70 -22.06 7.46 -38.30
N ILE A 71 -22.27 7.15 -37.00
CA ILE A 71 -22.68 8.15 -36.01
C ILE A 71 -21.50 8.94 -35.45
N GLU A 72 -20.31 8.37 -35.43
CA GLU A 72 -19.09 8.98 -34.88
C GLU A 72 -18.29 9.72 -35.95
N LYS A 73 -18.86 10.80 -36.52
CA LYS A 73 -18.31 11.51 -37.69
C LYS A 73 -17.14 12.44 -37.41
N ASN A 74 -16.97 12.88 -36.17
CA ASN A 74 -15.90 13.85 -35.83
C ASN A 74 -14.51 13.24 -35.99
N SER A 75 -13.56 14.02 -36.51
CA SER A 75 -12.17 13.57 -36.73
C SER A 75 -11.46 13.02 -35.47
N ASN A 76 -11.85 13.48 -34.32
CA ASN A 76 -11.30 13.02 -33.02
C ASN A 76 -12.28 12.12 -32.24
N ALA A 77 -13.35 11.60 -32.90
CA ALA A 77 -14.34 10.80 -32.21
C ALA A 77 -13.74 9.55 -31.57
N GLN A 78 -14.15 9.28 -30.35
CA GLN A 78 -13.96 7.99 -29.69
C GLN A 78 -14.93 6.99 -30.33
N LEU A 79 -14.42 5.87 -30.84
CA LEU A 79 -15.18 4.87 -31.57
C LEU A 79 -15.63 3.70 -30.72
N TRP A 80 -14.74 3.23 -29.81
CA TRP A 80 -15.04 2.15 -28.88
C TRP A 80 -14.22 2.31 -27.61
N ARG A 81 -14.69 1.71 -26.53
CA ARG A 81 -13.89 1.38 -25.35
C ARG A 81 -13.62 -0.11 -25.35
N GLU A 82 -12.43 -0.48 -24.94
CA GLU A 82 -12.02 -1.86 -24.83
C GLU A 82 -11.58 -2.16 -23.42
N PHE A 83 -12.11 -3.25 -22.88
CA PHE A 83 -11.60 -3.89 -21.67
C PHE A 83 -10.83 -5.13 -22.10
N GLU A 84 -9.56 -5.18 -21.83
CA GLU A 84 -8.73 -6.37 -21.99
C GLU A 84 -8.51 -6.97 -20.60
N VAL A 85 -9.04 -8.17 -20.40
CA VAL A 85 -9.07 -8.82 -19.09
C VAL A 85 -8.40 -10.19 -19.19
N ALA A 86 -7.48 -10.46 -18.26
CA ALA A 86 -6.95 -11.81 -18.06
C ALA A 86 -8.03 -12.69 -17.41
N LEU A 87 -8.08 -13.94 -17.81
CA LEU A 87 -8.98 -14.95 -17.25
C LEU A 87 -8.22 -15.86 -16.30
N PRO A 88 -8.76 -16.15 -15.11
CA PRO A 88 -8.15 -17.11 -14.20
C PRO A 88 -7.97 -18.47 -14.87
N GLN A 89 -6.79 -19.05 -14.73
CA GLN A 89 -6.47 -20.39 -15.28
C GLN A 89 -7.12 -21.51 -14.48
N GLU A 90 -7.48 -21.23 -13.25
CA GLU A 90 -8.18 -22.12 -12.32
C GLU A 90 -9.59 -22.45 -12.81
N LEU A 91 -10.18 -21.56 -13.64
CA LEU A 91 -11.51 -21.74 -14.17
C LEU A 91 -11.51 -22.56 -15.46
N SER A 92 -12.45 -23.48 -15.57
CA SER A 92 -12.72 -24.17 -16.82
C SER A 92 -13.14 -23.20 -17.95
N ARG A 93 -12.99 -23.58 -19.21
CA ARG A 93 -13.40 -22.73 -20.35
C ARG A 93 -14.85 -22.28 -20.26
N LYS A 94 -15.75 -23.15 -19.80
CA LYS A 94 -17.17 -22.81 -19.62
C LYS A 94 -17.36 -21.73 -18.55
N GLU A 95 -16.64 -21.84 -17.44
CA GLU A 95 -16.68 -20.85 -16.37
C GLU A 95 -16.05 -19.52 -16.81
N GLN A 96 -14.94 -19.55 -17.54
CA GLN A 96 -14.31 -18.36 -18.12
C GLN A 96 -15.30 -17.59 -19.02
N ILE A 97 -16.00 -18.29 -19.92
CA ILE A 97 -17.04 -17.69 -20.78
C ILE A 97 -18.16 -17.09 -19.92
N GLN A 98 -18.63 -17.81 -18.91
CA GLN A 98 -19.70 -17.32 -18.07
C GLN A 98 -19.28 -16.13 -17.21
N THR A 99 -18.03 -16.09 -16.74
CA THR A 99 -17.46 -14.93 -16.02
C THR A 99 -17.47 -13.67 -16.90
N VAL A 100 -17.08 -13.80 -18.17
CA VAL A 100 -17.15 -12.67 -19.12
C VAL A 100 -18.60 -12.24 -19.36
N ARG A 101 -19.52 -13.18 -19.54
CA ARG A 101 -20.95 -12.88 -19.74
C ARG A 101 -21.55 -12.11 -18.56
N ASP A 102 -21.19 -12.48 -17.33
CA ASP A 102 -21.70 -11.78 -16.15
C ASP A 102 -21.16 -10.34 -16.08
N PHE A 103 -19.89 -10.13 -16.39
CA PHE A 103 -19.33 -8.80 -16.49
C PHE A 103 -19.99 -7.99 -17.65
N VAL A 104 -20.16 -8.58 -18.81
CA VAL A 104 -20.83 -7.98 -19.98
C VAL A 104 -22.26 -7.59 -19.65
N LYS A 105 -23.00 -8.42 -18.91
CA LYS A 105 -24.35 -8.10 -18.44
C LYS A 105 -24.37 -6.79 -17.62
N GLY A 106 -23.37 -6.57 -16.78
CA GLY A 106 -23.22 -5.32 -16.04
C GLY A 106 -22.94 -4.11 -16.94
N LEU A 107 -22.20 -4.29 -18.04
CA LEU A 107 -21.97 -3.24 -19.03
C LEU A 107 -23.24 -2.96 -19.86
N ASN A 108 -23.98 -4.00 -20.24
CA ASN A 108 -25.27 -3.84 -20.94
C ASN A 108 -26.28 -3.07 -20.07
N ALA A 109 -26.35 -3.35 -18.78
CA ALA A 109 -27.21 -2.62 -17.84
C ALA A 109 -26.86 -1.13 -17.74
N GLN A 110 -25.61 -0.75 -18.05
CA GLN A 110 -25.19 0.64 -18.17
C GLN A 110 -25.53 1.26 -19.54
N GLY A 111 -26.12 0.50 -20.46
CA GLY A 111 -26.53 0.95 -21.81
C GLY A 111 -25.47 0.77 -22.89
N MET A 112 -24.42 0.00 -22.65
CA MET A 112 -23.40 -0.32 -23.66
C MET A 112 -23.80 -1.56 -24.47
N CYS A 113 -23.76 -1.51 -25.78
CA CYS A 113 -23.72 -2.73 -26.61
C CYS A 113 -22.28 -3.24 -26.59
N VAL A 114 -22.10 -4.54 -26.46
CA VAL A 114 -20.81 -5.18 -26.19
C VAL A 114 -20.52 -6.24 -27.26
N ASP A 115 -19.35 -6.19 -27.85
CA ASP A 115 -18.78 -7.20 -28.72
C ASP A 115 -17.51 -7.75 -28.09
N TRP A 116 -17.47 -9.04 -27.78
CA TRP A 116 -16.33 -9.60 -27.06
C TRP A 116 -15.83 -10.91 -27.63
N SER A 117 -14.54 -11.16 -27.45
CA SER A 117 -13.89 -12.37 -27.94
C SER A 117 -12.91 -12.87 -26.90
N LEU A 118 -12.91 -14.18 -26.70
CA LEU A 118 -11.96 -14.87 -25.82
C LEU A 118 -10.81 -15.41 -26.66
N HIS A 119 -9.59 -15.05 -26.26
CA HIS A 119 -8.37 -15.51 -26.92
C HIS A 119 -7.58 -16.43 -25.99
N ASP A 120 -7.12 -17.53 -26.55
CA ASP A 120 -6.21 -18.47 -25.92
C ASP A 120 -5.39 -19.19 -26.97
N LYS A 121 -4.06 -19.10 -26.85
CA LYS A 121 -3.10 -19.79 -27.72
C LYS A 121 -2.48 -21.02 -27.08
N GLY A 122 -2.94 -21.39 -25.87
CA GLY A 122 -2.31 -22.44 -25.07
C GLY A 122 -1.00 -22.00 -24.44
N ASP A 123 -0.70 -20.70 -24.40
CA ASP A 123 0.51 -20.10 -23.83
C ASP A 123 0.37 -19.72 -22.33
N GLY A 124 -0.71 -20.18 -21.69
CA GLY A 124 -1.00 -19.89 -20.29
C GLY A 124 -1.51 -18.46 -20.03
N ASN A 125 -1.98 -17.76 -21.04
CA ASN A 125 -2.51 -16.41 -20.90
C ASN A 125 -3.90 -16.27 -21.56
N PRO A 126 -4.93 -17.02 -21.14
CA PRO A 126 -6.29 -16.83 -21.62
C PRO A 126 -6.77 -15.42 -21.23
N HIS A 127 -7.33 -14.69 -22.22
CA HIS A 127 -7.79 -13.33 -22.00
C HIS A 127 -8.98 -13.00 -22.88
N ALA A 128 -9.80 -12.05 -22.47
CA ALA A 128 -10.90 -11.56 -23.26
C ALA A 128 -10.70 -10.10 -23.67
N HIS A 129 -11.03 -9.83 -24.94
CA HIS A 129 -11.16 -8.49 -25.48
C HIS A 129 -12.65 -8.15 -25.52
N ILE A 130 -13.04 -7.11 -24.81
CA ILE A 130 -14.44 -6.68 -24.67
C ILE A 130 -14.54 -5.26 -25.21
N MET A 131 -15.07 -5.12 -26.42
CA MET A 131 -15.31 -3.83 -27.06
C MET A 131 -16.73 -3.34 -26.76
N THR A 132 -16.85 -2.07 -26.36
CA THR A 132 -18.16 -1.46 -26.07
C THR A 132 -18.38 -0.22 -26.90
N THR A 133 -19.64 0.07 -27.17
CA THR A 133 -20.06 1.32 -27.80
C THR A 133 -19.82 2.52 -26.89
N MET A 134 -19.66 3.71 -27.47
CA MET A 134 -19.43 4.96 -26.73
C MET A 134 -20.72 5.79 -26.58
N ARG A 135 -21.83 5.27 -27.03
CA ARG A 135 -23.18 5.84 -26.89
C ARG A 135 -24.11 4.76 -26.38
N SER A 136 -25.05 5.12 -25.54
CA SER A 136 -26.19 4.29 -25.21
C SER A 136 -27.24 4.34 -26.34
N ILE A 137 -28.20 3.46 -26.25
CA ILE A 137 -29.37 3.44 -27.12
C ILE A 137 -30.56 4.05 -26.35
N THR A 138 -31.33 4.90 -26.98
CA THR A 138 -32.54 5.50 -26.44
C THR A 138 -33.72 4.52 -26.54
N GLU A 139 -34.82 4.80 -25.84
CA GLU A 139 -36.02 3.95 -25.84
C GLU A 139 -36.62 3.74 -27.25
N ASP A 140 -36.41 4.67 -28.18
CA ASP A 140 -36.83 4.58 -29.59
C ASP A 140 -35.78 3.91 -30.50
N GLY A 141 -34.79 3.20 -29.91
CA GLY A 141 -33.79 2.43 -30.66
C GLY A 141 -32.71 3.26 -31.37
N LYS A 142 -32.56 4.54 -31.03
CA LYS A 142 -31.57 5.43 -31.65
C LYS A 142 -30.34 5.65 -30.77
N TRP A 143 -29.26 6.04 -31.42
CA TRP A 143 -28.04 6.45 -30.68
C TRP A 143 -28.28 7.71 -29.87
N ALA A 144 -28.07 7.64 -28.56
CA ALA A 144 -28.08 8.79 -27.67
C ALA A 144 -26.95 9.78 -27.99
N PRO A 145 -27.11 11.07 -27.75
CA PRO A 145 -26.02 12.05 -27.86
C PRO A 145 -24.94 11.77 -26.83
N LYS A 146 -23.66 12.09 -27.12
CA LYS A 146 -22.57 11.99 -26.10
C LYS A 146 -22.63 13.06 -25.03
N SER A 147 -23.20 14.22 -25.38
CA SER A 147 -23.37 15.34 -24.48
C SER A 147 -24.66 16.08 -24.75
N ARG A 148 -25.18 16.74 -23.75
CA ARG A 148 -26.35 17.64 -23.83
C ARG A 148 -25.94 19.04 -23.40
N LEU A 149 -26.62 20.02 -23.96
CA LEU A 149 -26.52 21.40 -23.58
C LEU A 149 -27.47 21.65 -22.38
N VAL A 150 -26.92 22.04 -21.24
CA VAL A 150 -27.70 22.37 -20.05
C VAL A 150 -27.59 23.88 -19.81
N TYR A 151 -28.73 24.54 -19.61
CA TYR A 151 -28.74 25.97 -19.30
C TYR A 151 -28.46 26.19 -17.81
N ASP A 152 -27.59 27.14 -17.51
CA ASP A 152 -27.36 27.60 -16.15
C ASP A 152 -28.60 28.33 -15.67
N LEU A 153 -29.07 28.00 -14.48
CA LEU A 153 -30.24 28.59 -13.83
C LEU A 153 -29.81 29.52 -12.71
N ASP A 154 -30.58 30.57 -12.50
CA ASP A 154 -30.43 31.45 -11.31
C ASP A 154 -31.10 30.80 -10.08
N GLU A 155 -31.01 31.47 -8.93
CA GLU A 155 -31.60 31.01 -7.65
C GLU A 155 -33.15 30.83 -7.70
N GLN A 156 -33.80 31.40 -8.73
CA GLN A 156 -35.24 31.29 -8.96
C GLN A 156 -35.62 30.27 -10.04
N GLY A 157 -34.61 29.49 -10.56
CA GLY A 157 -34.80 28.48 -11.57
C GLY A 157 -34.99 29.01 -12.99
N LYS A 158 -34.66 30.29 -13.26
CA LYS A 158 -34.72 30.89 -14.58
C LYS A 158 -33.35 30.82 -15.27
N ARG A 159 -33.37 30.70 -16.61
CA ARG A 159 -32.14 30.68 -17.43
C ARG A 159 -31.40 32.01 -17.30
N ILE A 160 -30.12 31.95 -16.98
CA ILE A 160 -29.24 33.12 -16.85
C ILE A 160 -29.00 33.70 -18.25
N PHE A 161 -29.43 34.96 -18.46
CA PHE A 161 -29.23 35.67 -19.71
C PHE A 161 -27.73 35.95 -19.92
N GLN A 162 -27.22 35.73 -21.14
CA GLN A 162 -25.83 35.97 -21.47
C GLN A 162 -25.65 37.18 -22.41
N LYS A 163 -26.33 37.17 -23.57
CA LYS A 163 -26.24 38.21 -24.57
C LYS A 163 -27.36 38.09 -25.61
N VAL A 164 -27.47 39.07 -26.47
CA VAL A 164 -28.26 39.01 -27.71
C VAL A 164 -27.31 38.74 -28.86
N ASN A 165 -27.61 37.79 -29.70
CA ASN A 165 -26.78 37.48 -30.87
C ASN A 165 -27.01 38.52 -32.00
N LYS A 166 -26.21 38.45 -33.09
CA LYS A 166 -26.30 39.36 -34.24
C LYS A 166 -27.66 39.33 -34.96
N GLN A 167 -28.50 38.36 -34.68
CA GLN A 167 -29.81 38.15 -35.26
C GLN A 167 -30.94 38.59 -34.32
N GLY A 168 -30.61 39.30 -33.21
CA GLY A 168 -31.60 39.77 -32.26
C GLY A 168 -32.14 38.73 -31.25
N ARG A 169 -31.61 37.49 -31.27
CA ARG A 169 -32.09 36.39 -30.41
C ARG A 169 -31.33 36.39 -29.08
N LYS A 170 -32.07 36.25 -27.96
CA LYS A 170 -31.49 36.07 -26.64
C LYS A 170 -30.72 34.77 -26.54
N GLN A 171 -29.49 34.85 -26.07
CA GLN A 171 -28.66 33.69 -25.72
C GLN A 171 -28.58 33.62 -24.19
N TYR A 172 -28.63 32.40 -23.68
CA TYR A 172 -28.57 32.09 -22.27
C TYR A 172 -27.29 31.35 -21.96
N LYS A 173 -26.77 31.53 -20.79
CA LYS A 173 -25.59 30.84 -20.30
C LYS A 173 -25.87 29.35 -20.22
N SER A 174 -24.95 28.55 -20.72
CA SER A 174 -25.11 27.08 -20.80
C SER A 174 -23.76 26.43 -20.84
N HIS A 175 -23.69 25.22 -20.35
CA HIS A 175 -22.53 24.35 -20.41
C HIS A 175 -22.91 23.00 -21.05
N LYS A 176 -21.89 22.24 -21.47
CA LYS A 176 -22.07 20.88 -21.96
C LYS A 176 -21.90 19.93 -20.79
N GLU A 177 -22.88 19.06 -20.62
CA GLU A 177 -22.77 17.89 -19.73
C GLU A 177 -22.65 16.63 -20.58
N ASP A 178 -21.86 15.66 -20.15
CA ASP A 178 -21.84 14.34 -20.74
C ASP A 178 -23.21 13.67 -20.54
N TYR A 179 -23.69 13.00 -21.59
CA TYR A 179 -24.98 12.30 -21.52
C TYR A 179 -24.92 11.09 -20.57
N ASN A 180 -23.75 10.48 -20.50
CA ASN A 180 -23.42 9.41 -19.55
C ASN A 180 -22.08 9.74 -18.87
N ASN A 181 -21.81 9.09 -17.75
CA ASN A 181 -20.58 9.29 -16.96
C ASN A 181 -19.47 8.27 -17.29
N TRP A 182 -19.49 7.66 -18.46
CA TRP A 182 -18.55 6.58 -18.79
C TRP A 182 -17.10 7.02 -18.91
N ASN A 183 -16.84 8.31 -19.09
CA ASN A 183 -15.49 8.89 -19.10
C ASN A 183 -15.02 9.41 -17.72
N ALA A 184 -15.84 9.30 -16.67
CA ALA A 184 -15.46 9.68 -15.32
C ALA A 184 -14.36 8.73 -14.80
N ALA A 185 -13.41 9.30 -14.07
CA ALA A 185 -12.24 8.56 -13.57
C ALA A 185 -12.64 7.41 -12.62
N GLU A 186 -13.69 7.62 -11.85
CA GLU A 186 -14.24 6.67 -10.87
C GLU A 186 -14.73 5.39 -11.56
N ARG A 187 -15.24 5.49 -12.81
CA ARG A 187 -15.71 4.33 -13.57
C ARG A 187 -14.65 3.27 -13.81
N VAL A 188 -13.41 3.68 -13.97
CA VAL A 188 -12.30 2.74 -14.15
C VAL A 188 -12.14 1.82 -12.94
N GLU A 189 -12.29 2.37 -11.75
CA GLU A 189 -12.20 1.61 -10.50
C GLU A 189 -13.42 0.70 -10.31
N GLU A 190 -14.62 1.22 -10.58
CA GLU A 190 -15.88 0.45 -10.53
C GLU A 190 -15.84 -0.76 -11.46
N TRP A 191 -15.40 -0.59 -12.71
CA TRP A 191 -15.29 -1.70 -13.66
C TRP A 191 -14.20 -2.71 -13.24
N ARG A 192 -13.11 -2.27 -12.63
CA ARG A 192 -12.09 -3.18 -12.08
C ARG A 192 -12.64 -3.99 -10.91
N ALA A 193 -13.40 -3.35 -10.02
CA ALA A 193 -14.06 -4.01 -8.91
C ALA A 193 -15.07 -5.05 -9.41
N ALA A 194 -15.96 -4.65 -10.34
CA ALA A 194 -16.97 -5.54 -10.93
C ALA A 194 -16.34 -6.76 -11.63
N TRP A 195 -15.20 -6.56 -12.35
CA TRP A 195 -14.47 -7.68 -12.94
C TRP A 195 -13.92 -8.64 -11.86
N ALA A 196 -13.35 -8.11 -10.79
CA ALA A 196 -12.85 -8.93 -9.69
C ALA A 196 -13.98 -9.72 -9.03
N GLU A 197 -15.14 -9.09 -8.80
CA GLU A 197 -16.34 -9.76 -8.27
C GLU A 197 -16.81 -10.91 -9.15
N CYS A 198 -16.90 -10.68 -10.49
CA CYS A 198 -17.28 -11.73 -11.44
C CYS A 198 -16.30 -12.92 -11.42
N CYS A 199 -15.01 -12.69 -11.27
CA CYS A 199 -14.02 -13.74 -11.14
C CYS A 199 -14.17 -14.47 -9.79
N ASN A 200 -14.24 -13.73 -8.70
CA ASN A 200 -14.28 -14.27 -7.34
C ASN A 200 -15.56 -15.08 -7.05
N ALA A 201 -16.65 -14.78 -7.75
CA ALA A 201 -17.87 -15.57 -7.66
C ALA A 201 -17.70 -17.07 -8.06
N ARG A 202 -16.56 -17.42 -8.70
CA ARG A 202 -16.26 -18.78 -9.19
C ARG A 202 -14.92 -19.32 -8.71
N LEU A 203 -14.06 -18.46 -8.19
CA LEU A 203 -12.77 -18.85 -7.64
C LEU A 203 -12.94 -19.34 -6.19
N ALA A 204 -12.05 -20.22 -5.76
CA ALA A 204 -11.92 -20.53 -4.34
C ALA A 204 -11.36 -19.33 -3.58
N ASP A 205 -11.69 -19.16 -2.31
CA ASP A 205 -11.32 -17.99 -1.50
C ASP A 205 -9.81 -17.68 -1.54
N ARG A 206 -8.95 -18.73 -1.56
CA ARG A 206 -7.49 -18.59 -1.64
C ARG A 206 -6.98 -17.98 -2.95
N ASP A 207 -7.79 -18.08 -4.03
CA ASP A 207 -7.45 -17.66 -5.38
C ASP A 207 -8.17 -16.37 -5.76
N HIS A 208 -8.90 -15.76 -4.83
CA HIS A 208 -9.59 -14.49 -5.03
C HIS A 208 -8.63 -13.38 -5.47
N ILE A 209 -9.06 -12.60 -6.43
CA ILE A 209 -8.32 -11.45 -6.96
C ILE A 209 -8.84 -10.15 -6.33
N ASP A 210 -7.94 -9.23 -6.05
CA ASP A 210 -8.26 -7.88 -5.58
C ASP A 210 -7.84 -6.86 -6.66
N HIS A 211 -8.76 -6.03 -7.08
CA HIS A 211 -8.51 -5.01 -8.11
C HIS A 211 -7.67 -3.83 -7.64
N ARG A 212 -7.54 -3.66 -6.31
CA ARG A 212 -6.80 -2.55 -5.70
C ARG A 212 -5.29 -2.74 -5.87
N SER A 213 -4.54 -1.65 -5.83
CA SER A 213 -3.07 -1.74 -5.78
C SER A 213 -2.60 -2.40 -4.46
N TYR A 214 -1.44 -3.03 -4.45
CA TYR A 214 -0.86 -3.63 -3.25
C TYR A 214 -0.80 -2.67 -2.06
N VAL A 215 -0.50 -1.39 -2.31
CA VAL A 215 -0.50 -0.35 -1.26
C VAL A 215 -1.90 -0.19 -0.64
N ARG A 216 -2.96 -0.17 -1.47
CA ARG A 216 -4.35 -0.07 -0.97
C ARG A 216 -4.84 -1.35 -0.29
N GLN A 217 -4.24 -2.48 -0.60
CA GLN A 217 -4.49 -3.77 0.05
C GLN A 217 -3.71 -3.91 1.37
N GLY A 218 -2.78 -3.00 1.67
CA GLY A 218 -1.85 -3.14 2.80
C GLY A 218 -0.79 -4.22 2.60
N ILE A 219 -0.55 -4.64 1.34
CA ILE A 219 0.43 -5.66 1.00
C ILE A 219 1.75 -4.97 0.66
N ASP A 220 2.80 -5.30 1.40
CA ASP A 220 4.16 -4.77 1.16
C ASP A 220 4.86 -5.56 0.05
N GLN A 221 4.41 -5.35 -1.19
CA GLN A 221 5.00 -5.93 -2.38
C GLN A 221 5.14 -4.88 -3.48
N ILE A 222 6.20 -5.01 -4.27
CA ILE A 222 6.42 -4.20 -5.46
C ILE A 222 5.67 -4.84 -6.63
N PRO A 223 4.78 -4.12 -7.33
CA PRO A 223 4.11 -4.67 -8.50
C PRO A 223 5.08 -4.85 -9.66
N THR A 224 4.91 -5.94 -10.43
CA THR A 224 5.65 -6.16 -11.67
C THR A 224 5.20 -5.17 -12.75
N VAL A 225 6.08 -4.85 -13.70
CA VAL A 225 5.76 -4.03 -14.86
C VAL A 225 5.30 -4.90 -16.03
N HIS A 226 4.45 -4.35 -16.90
CA HIS A 226 4.03 -5.05 -18.11
C HIS A 226 5.22 -5.27 -19.05
N GLU A 227 5.57 -6.52 -19.33
CA GLU A 227 6.72 -6.89 -20.18
C GLU A 227 6.48 -6.50 -21.64
N GLY A 228 5.29 -6.80 -22.15
CA GLY A 228 4.93 -6.62 -23.55
C GLY A 228 5.46 -7.75 -24.45
N TYR A 229 4.94 -7.80 -25.69
CA TYR A 229 5.25 -8.85 -26.65
C TYR A 229 6.75 -8.92 -27.02
N VAL A 230 7.37 -7.74 -27.26
CA VAL A 230 8.78 -7.68 -27.69
C VAL A 230 9.72 -8.23 -26.61
N ALA A 231 9.49 -7.87 -25.35
CA ALA A 231 10.30 -8.35 -24.23
C ALA A 231 10.25 -9.87 -24.09
N ARG A 232 9.03 -10.46 -24.21
CA ARG A 232 8.86 -11.93 -24.20
C ARG A 232 9.48 -12.63 -25.39
N GLN A 233 9.46 -12.02 -26.57
CA GLN A 233 10.14 -12.55 -27.76
C GLN A 233 11.66 -12.53 -27.63
N LEU A 234 12.23 -11.50 -27.03
CA LEU A 234 13.66 -11.43 -26.71
C LEU A 234 14.04 -12.54 -25.75
N GLU A 235 13.29 -12.72 -24.67
CA GLU A 235 13.51 -13.77 -23.69
C GLU A 235 13.44 -15.18 -24.33
N ALA A 236 12.43 -15.44 -25.16
CA ALA A 236 12.29 -16.72 -25.87
C ALA A 236 13.47 -17.01 -26.81
N LYS A 237 14.20 -15.97 -27.28
CA LYS A 237 15.41 -16.07 -28.08
C LYS A 237 16.69 -16.10 -27.25
N GLY A 238 16.60 -16.09 -25.91
CA GLY A 238 17.75 -16.02 -25.01
C GLY A 238 18.43 -14.63 -24.98
N LEU A 239 17.77 -13.59 -25.50
CA LEU A 239 18.31 -12.23 -25.52
C LEU A 239 17.83 -11.45 -24.29
N PRO A 240 18.70 -10.61 -23.70
CA PRO A 240 18.35 -9.85 -22.50
C PRO A 240 17.24 -8.82 -22.78
N SER A 241 16.29 -8.73 -21.85
CA SER A 241 15.25 -7.72 -21.85
C SER A 241 15.22 -7.01 -20.50
N GLU A 242 15.43 -5.71 -20.47
CA GLU A 242 15.42 -4.90 -19.23
C GLU A 242 14.13 -5.08 -18.42
N ARG A 243 12.98 -5.19 -19.10
CA ARG A 243 11.69 -5.35 -18.41
C ARG A 243 11.53 -6.72 -17.75
N VAL A 244 12.03 -7.78 -18.41
CA VAL A 244 12.02 -9.13 -17.85
C VAL A 244 12.99 -9.22 -16.69
N GLN A 245 14.19 -8.67 -16.84
CA GLN A 245 15.19 -8.61 -15.75
C GLN A 245 14.63 -7.84 -14.54
N LEU A 246 14.01 -6.68 -14.76
CA LEU A 246 13.37 -5.91 -13.70
C LEU A 246 12.26 -6.72 -12.98
N ASN A 247 11.43 -7.43 -13.74
CA ASN A 247 10.38 -8.26 -13.14
C ASN A 247 10.97 -9.43 -12.33
N ASN A 248 12.03 -10.06 -12.81
CA ASN A 248 12.71 -11.12 -12.07
C ASN A 248 13.32 -10.60 -10.77
N GLU A 249 13.89 -9.40 -10.80
CA GLU A 249 14.38 -8.71 -9.62
C GLU A 249 13.26 -8.36 -8.63
N ILE A 250 12.12 -7.88 -9.13
CA ILE A 250 10.94 -7.58 -8.31
C ILE A 250 10.41 -8.86 -7.63
N ARG A 251 10.30 -9.96 -8.39
CA ARG A 251 9.84 -11.25 -7.84
C ARG A 251 10.78 -11.78 -6.76
N LEU A 252 12.09 -11.71 -7.01
CA LEU A 252 13.10 -12.10 -6.03
C LEU A 252 12.99 -11.25 -4.75
N ASN A 253 12.91 -9.93 -4.91
CA ASN A 253 12.80 -9.01 -3.78
C ASN A 253 11.53 -9.28 -2.96
N ASN A 254 10.36 -9.43 -3.62
CA ASN A 254 9.12 -9.75 -2.95
C ASN A 254 9.19 -11.08 -2.19
N THR A 255 9.90 -12.07 -2.74
CA THR A 255 10.13 -13.37 -2.07
C THR A 255 11.00 -13.20 -0.83
N LEU A 256 12.08 -12.45 -0.94
CA LEU A 256 12.98 -12.15 0.19
C LEU A 256 12.24 -11.40 1.32
N VAL A 257 11.44 -10.38 0.96
CA VAL A 257 10.62 -9.65 1.94
C VAL A 257 9.67 -10.57 2.69
N LYS A 258 9.00 -11.50 1.98
CA LYS A 258 8.13 -12.50 2.61
C LYS A 258 8.90 -13.43 3.56
N GLN A 259 10.08 -13.89 3.14
CA GLN A 259 10.92 -14.76 3.98
C GLN A 259 11.40 -14.04 5.23
N ILE A 260 11.84 -12.79 5.10
CA ILE A 260 12.27 -11.96 6.24
C ILE A 260 11.09 -11.73 7.19
N ALA A 261 9.91 -11.38 6.68
CA ALA A 261 8.72 -11.19 7.50
C ALA A 261 8.34 -12.45 8.29
N LEU A 262 8.45 -13.63 7.66
CA LEU A 262 8.22 -14.91 8.33
C LEU A 262 9.25 -15.17 9.43
N GLN A 263 10.53 -14.95 9.16
CA GLN A 263 11.61 -15.12 10.14
C GLN A 263 11.43 -14.16 11.34
N LEU A 264 11.10 -12.89 11.09
CA LEU A 264 10.82 -11.93 12.13
C LEU A 264 9.65 -12.35 13.03
N ARG A 265 8.60 -12.91 12.44
CA ARG A 265 7.47 -13.46 13.20
C ARG A 265 7.90 -14.62 14.09
N THR A 266 8.69 -15.55 13.55
CA THR A 266 9.22 -16.70 14.31
C THR A 266 10.11 -16.24 15.47
N ILE A 267 11.02 -15.29 15.22
CA ILE A 267 11.87 -14.69 16.25
C ILE A 267 11.01 -13.99 17.32
N GLY A 268 9.99 -13.24 16.92
CA GLY A 268 9.05 -12.59 17.83
C GLY A 268 8.31 -13.59 18.74
N GLU A 269 7.92 -14.74 18.21
CA GLU A 269 7.32 -15.83 18.99
C GLU A 269 8.33 -16.46 19.98
N GLN A 270 9.56 -16.69 19.52
CA GLN A 270 10.64 -17.20 20.39
C GLN A 270 10.97 -16.23 21.54
N ILE A 271 11.05 -14.93 21.26
CA ILE A 271 11.26 -13.90 22.29
C ILE A 271 10.11 -13.92 23.30
N LYS A 272 8.85 -14.02 22.87
CA LYS A 272 7.70 -14.13 23.78
C LYS A 272 7.78 -15.37 24.67
N GLN A 273 8.21 -16.51 24.12
CA GLN A 273 8.42 -17.73 24.90
C GLN A 273 9.55 -17.56 25.92
N MET A 274 10.69 -16.97 25.53
CA MET A 274 11.80 -16.69 26.44
C MET A 274 11.40 -15.75 27.58
N ILE A 275 10.62 -14.70 27.30
CA ILE A 275 10.09 -13.79 28.32
C ILE A 275 9.18 -14.54 29.30
N ALA A 276 8.29 -15.39 28.78
CA ALA A 276 7.40 -16.19 29.62
C ALA A 276 8.18 -17.18 30.50
N GLU A 277 9.20 -17.85 29.96
CA GLU A 277 10.09 -18.74 30.73
C GLU A 277 10.90 -17.98 31.79
N GLU A 278 11.37 -16.78 31.47
CA GLU A 278 12.10 -15.94 32.43
C GLU A 278 11.18 -15.43 33.53
N GLN A 279 9.91 -15.12 33.23
CA GLN A 279 8.90 -14.77 34.24
C GLN A 279 8.64 -15.95 35.19
N ILE A 280 8.45 -17.16 34.65
CA ILE A 280 8.27 -18.37 35.45
C ILE A 280 9.51 -18.62 36.32
N LYS A 281 10.74 -18.41 35.82
CA LYS A 281 11.97 -18.53 36.60
C LYS A 281 12.04 -17.49 37.72
N LYS A 282 11.64 -16.24 37.47
CA LYS A 282 11.56 -15.19 38.49
C LYS A 282 10.55 -15.53 39.60
N ASP A 283 9.36 -16.01 39.19
CA ASP A 283 8.35 -16.43 40.17
C ASP A 283 8.81 -17.63 41.00
N THR A 284 9.50 -18.58 40.37
CA THR A 284 10.09 -19.75 41.09
C THR A 284 11.25 -19.33 41.99
N GLN A 285 12.11 -18.35 41.58
CA GLN A 285 13.18 -17.81 42.41
C GLN A 285 12.65 -16.99 43.57
N SER A 286 11.54 -16.27 43.45
CA SER A 286 10.93 -15.53 44.56
C SER A 286 10.45 -16.49 45.65
N VAL A 287 9.95 -17.67 45.29
CA VAL A 287 9.59 -18.74 46.27
C VAL A 287 10.81 -19.39 46.89
N SER A 288 11.96 -19.50 46.20
CA SER A 288 13.22 -20.02 46.75
C SER A 288 14.00 -18.95 47.55
N HIS A 289 13.88 -17.69 47.17
CA HIS A 289 14.52 -16.55 47.86
C HIS A 289 13.99 -16.39 49.28
N SER A 290 12.72 -16.63 49.51
CA SER A 290 12.12 -16.60 50.85
C SER A 290 12.71 -17.63 51.80
N LYS A 291 13.34 -18.71 51.31
CA LYS A 291 13.98 -19.76 52.11
C LYS A 291 15.46 -19.51 52.37
N GLN A 292 16.11 -18.56 51.73
CA GLN A 292 17.56 -18.32 51.79
C GLN A 292 17.98 -16.90 52.21
N PHE A 293 17.04 -15.97 52.39
CA PHE A 293 17.41 -14.60 52.76
C PHE A 293 17.89 -14.57 54.23
N ASN A 294 19.13 -14.08 54.46
CA ASN A 294 19.73 -13.97 55.77
C ASN A 294 19.36 -12.65 56.41
N PHE A 295 18.33 -12.66 57.24
CA PHE A 295 17.92 -11.50 58.01
C PHE A 295 18.99 -11.11 59.04
N THR A 296 19.16 -9.79 59.21
CA THR A 296 20.16 -9.21 60.12
C THR A 296 19.55 -8.40 61.25
N GLY A 297 18.25 -8.13 61.19
CA GLY A 297 17.56 -7.24 62.11
C GLY A 297 18.01 -5.79 61.95
N LYS A 298 18.42 -5.38 60.75
CA LYS A 298 18.88 -4.02 60.41
C LYS A 298 18.13 -3.52 59.15
N ARG A 299 18.25 -2.21 58.88
CA ARG A 299 17.63 -1.58 57.68
C ARG A 299 18.01 -2.27 56.37
N THR A 300 19.18 -2.94 56.31
CA THR A 300 19.61 -3.74 55.17
C THR A 300 18.66 -4.89 54.85
N ASP A 301 17.77 -5.29 55.75
CA ASP A 301 16.74 -6.31 55.50
C ASP A 301 15.71 -5.83 54.49
N LEU A 302 15.69 -4.51 54.15
CA LEU A 302 14.90 -3.98 53.02
C LEU A 302 15.32 -4.59 51.68
N HIS A 303 16.59 -5.05 51.53
CA HIS A 303 17.07 -5.75 50.34
C HIS A 303 16.38 -7.10 50.08
N TYR A 304 15.57 -7.60 51.03
CA TYR A 304 14.67 -8.71 50.74
C TYR A 304 13.79 -8.42 49.52
N PHE A 305 13.44 -7.14 49.31
CA PHE A 305 12.58 -6.68 48.22
C PHE A 305 13.31 -6.37 46.92
N ASP A 306 14.60 -6.66 46.77
CA ASP A 306 15.35 -6.44 45.53
C ASP A 306 14.78 -7.26 44.37
N ASN A 307 14.16 -8.44 44.66
CA ASN A 307 13.62 -9.36 43.67
C ASN A 307 12.14 -9.73 43.90
N THR A 308 11.45 -9.09 44.85
CA THR A 308 10.05 -9.32 45.16
C THR A 308 9.40 -8.09 45.75
N ASP A 309 8.13 -7.86 45.49
CA ASP A 309 7.38 -6.73 46.05
C ASP A 309 6.70 -7.06 47.38
N ARG A 310 6.60 -8.35 47.73
CA ARG A 310 5.82 -8.85 48.88
C ARG A 310 6.61 -9.87 49.67
N MET A 311 6.47 -9.80 50.98
CA MET A 311 7.04 -10.76 51.93
C MET A 311 5.95 -11.29 52.86
N PRO A 312 5.60 -12.57 52.80
CA PRO A 312 4.66 -13.17 53.76
C PRO A 312 5.20 -13.13 55.18
N LEU A 313 4.39 -12.83 56.17
CA LEU A 313 4.79 -12.82 57.58
C LEU A 313 5.30 -14.19 58.06
N SER A 314 4.88 -15.27 57.39
CA SER A 314 5.41 -16.62 57.64
C SER A 314 6.90 -16.74 57.43
N VAL A 315 7.52 -15.88 56.59
CA VAL A 315 8.97 -15.83 56.38
C VAL A 315 9.67 -15.35 57.63
N ILE A 316 9.19 -14.30 58.30
CA ILE A 316 9.70 -13.83 59.57
C ILE A 316 9.38 -14.84 60.66
N ALA A 317 8.19 -15.45 60.59
CA ALA A 317 7.80 -16.47 61.57
C ALA A 317 8.72 -17.71 61.59
N SER A 318 9.33 -18.04 60.42
CA SER A 318 10.24 -19.16 60.25
C SER A 318 11.66 -18.94 60.76
N ILE A 319 12.02 -17.73 61.24
CA ILE A 319 13.31 -17.43 61.83
C ILE A 319 13.43 -18.20 63.16
N SER A 320 14.40 -19.11 63.25
CA SER A 320 14.61 -20.01 64.37
C SER A 320 15.22 -19.34 65.61
N ASP A 321 16.03 -18.28 65.40
CA ASP A 321 16.63 -17.51 66.49
C ASP A 321 15.60 -16.50 67.04
N PRO A 322 15.19 -16.59 68.31
CA PRO A 322 14.18 -15.72 68.89
C PRO A 322 14.65 -14.24 69.01
N GLU A 323 15.94 -14.01 69.27
CA GLU A 323 16.47 -12.64 69.37
C GLU A 323 16.53 -11.98 67.98
N LEU A 324 17.01 -12.69 66.98
CA LEU A 324 17.03 -12.20 65.59
C LEU A 324 15.60 -11.95 65.09
N LYS A 325 14.67 -12.88 65.32
CA LYS A 325 13.27 -12.73 64.96
C LYS A 325 12.67 -11.44 65.53
N GLN A 326 12.91 -11.16 66.81
CA GLN A 326 12.39 -9.97 67.44
C GLN A 326 13.03 -8.68 66.90
N LYS A 327 14.35 -8.73 66.57
CA LYS A 327 15.05 -7.62 65.87
C LYS A 327 14.50 -7.36 64.49
N VAL A 328 14.23 -8.41 63.71
CA VAL A 328 13.64 -8.31 62.37
C VAL A 328 12.22 -7.72 62.41
N ILE A 329 11.37 -8.18 63.33
CA ILE A 329 10.02 -7.61 63.55
C ILE A 329 10.14 -6.12 63.84
N LYS A 330 10.99 -5.72 64.79
CA LYS A 330 11.19 -4.33 65.16
C LYS A 330 11.69 -3.48 63.96
N THR A 331 12.56 -4.03 63.14
CA THR A 331 13.08 -3.36 61.95
C THR A 331 11.96 -3.10 60.93
N PHE A 332 11.10 -4.09 60.65
CA PHE A 332 9.99 -3.89 59.72
C PHE A 332 8.90 -2.98 60.28
N ASP A 333 8.64 -2.99 61.61
CA ASP A 333 7.78 -2.01 62.25
C ASP A 333 8.31 -0.58 62.09
N GLU A 334 9.63 -0.40 62.20
CA GLU A 334 10.27 0.90 61.92
C GLU A 334 10.16 1.29 60.44
N LEU A 335 10.39 0.36 59.51
CA LEU A 335 10.27 0.60 58.04
C LEU A 335 8.84 0.91 57.61
N CYS A 336 7.81 0.36 58.29
CA CYS A 336 6.42 0.67 58.13
C CYS A 336 5.98 1.99 58.77
N SER A 337 6.75 2.52 59.74
CA SER A 337 6.41 3.70 60.53
C SER A 337 6.17 4.96 59.69
N ARG A 338 5.43 5.94 60.24
CA ARG A 338 5.16 7.23 59.59
C ARG A 338 6.43 7.98 59.19
N MET A 339 7.58 7.70 59.82
CA MET A 339 8.84 8.37 59.54
C MET A 339 9.49 7.85 58.24
N TYR A 340 9.47 6.54 58.00
CA TYR A 340 10.16 5.93 56.86
C TYR A 340 9.20 5.63 55.72
N ARG A 341 8.10 4.91 55.99
CA ARG A 341 7.10 4.49 54.98
C ARG A 341 7.73 3.77 53.79
N TYR A 342 8.72 2.91 54.05
CA TYR A 342 9.36 2.14 52.99
C TYR A 342 8.63 0.85 52.70
N THR A 343 7.93 0.32 53.70
CA THR A 343 7.08 -0.83 53.57
C THR A 343 5.71 -0.55 54.21
N THR A 344 4.71 -1.36 53.87
CA THR A 344 3.38 -1.34 54.48
C THR A 344 2.93 -2.77 54.77
N LEU A 345 2.04 -2.94 55.75
CA LEU A 345 1.42 -4.23 56.03
C LEU A 345 0.07 -4.32 55.30
N GLU A 346 -0.09 -5.33 54.50
CA GLU A 346 -1.32 -5.64 53.78
C GLU A 346 -1.75 -7.07 54.09
N GLY A 347 -2.73 -7.24 54.98
CA GLY A 347 -3.11 -8.58 55.49
C GLY A 347 -1.93 -9.27 56.19
N ASP A 348 -1.57 -10.47 55.72
CA ASP A 348 -0.45 -11.26 56.26
C ASP A 348 0.85 -11.08 55.46
N GLU A 349 0.98 -9.96 54.73
CA GLU A 349 2.16 -9.68 53.93
C GLU A 349 2.73 -8.27 54.21
N ILE A 350 4.05 -8.16 54.23
CA ILE A 350 4.74 -6.87 54.17
C ILE A 350 5.00 -6.56 52.69
N VAL A 351 4.57 -5.38 52.26
CA VAL A 351 4.67 -4.92 50.86
C VAL A 351 5.59 -3.72 50.79
N ILE A 352 6.52 -3.70 49.84
CA ILE A 352 7.38 -2.53 49.62
C ILE A 352 6.58 -1.40 48.97
N THR A 353 6.72 -0.19 49.48
CA THR A 353 6.10 1.00 48.89
C THR A 353 6.95 1.59 47.76
N ASP A 354 6.37 2.48 46.93
CA ASP A 354 7.11 3.20 45.90
C ASP A 354 8.30 3.98 46.48
N LYS A 355 8.17 4.50 47.70
CA LYS A 355 9.24 5.16 48.41
C LYS A 355 10.35 4.19 48.78
N GLY A 356 10.00 2.97 49.19
CA GLY A 356 10.96 1.89 49.48
C GLY A 356 11.70 1.44 48.22
N LYS A 357 10.98 1.24 47.10
CA LYS A 357 11.57 0.92 45.80
C LYS A 357 12.55 2.00 45.34
N LYS A 358 12.19 3.26 45.47
CA LYS A 358 13.07 4.37 45.12
C LYS A 358 14.39 4.37 45.94
N ILE A 359 14.32 4.09 47.21
CA ILE A 359 15.51 3.97 48.06
C ILE A 359 16.42 2.83 47.59
N LEU A 360 15.86 1.64 47.31
CA LEU A 360 16.63 0.52 46.77
C LEU A 360 17.26 0.86 45.41
N GLN A 361 16.54 1.54 44.53
CA GLN A 361 17.07 2.02 43.25
C GLN A 361 18.20 3.04 43.41
N GLU A 362 18.07 3.99 44.36
CA GLU A 362 19.10 4.97 44.64
C GLU A 362 20.37 4.30 45.25
N GLU A 363 20.19 3.26 46.07
CA GLU A 363 21.32 2.48 46.64
C GLU A 363 21.98 1.60 45.54
N ALA A 364 21.20 1.02 44.62
CA ALA A 364 21.70 0.28 43.47
C ALA A 364 22.44 1.21 42.47
N ALA A 365 21.88 2.39 42.15
CA ALA A 365 22.50 3.39 41.29
C ALA A 365 23.84 3.90 41.86
N LYS A 366 23.96 4.09 43.19
CA LYS A 366 25.23 4.44 43.82
C LYS A 366 26.28 3.33 43.73
N LYS A 367 25.88 2.07 43.61
CA LYS A 367 26.79 0.94 43.36
C LYS A 367 27.20 0.84 41.89
N GLN A 368 26.34 1.30 40.96
CA GLN A 368 26.57 1.23 39.51
C GLN A 368 27.43 2.38 38.97
N THR A 369 27.48 3.54 39.68
CA THR A 369 28.26 4.70 39.25
C THR A 369 29.79 4.48 39.33
N ILE A 370 30.24 3.29 39.76
CA ILE A 370 31.66 2.91 39.79
C ILE A 370 32.08 2.05 38.60
N SER A 371 31.12 1.59 37.73
CA SER A 371 31.43 0.67 36.63
C SER A 371 31.16 1.18 35.20
N ASP A 372 30.53 2.33 34.98
CA ASP A 372 30.14 2.76 33.63
C ASP A 372 30.76 4.10 33.20
N GLN A 373 32.01 4.02 32.73
CA GLN A 373 32.54 4.98 31.76
C GLN A 373 32.60 4.28 30.38
N SER A 374 31.47 4.20 29.64
CA SER A 374 31.40 4.15 28.14
C SER A 374 29.95 4.14 27.66
N GLU A 375 29.32 5.28 27.48
CA GLU A 375 28.08 5.39 26.67
C GLU A 375 28.33 6.29 25.47
N SER A 376 28.10 5.71 24.28
CA SER A 376 27.95 6.43 23.01
C SER A 376 26.64 7.26 22.98
N PRO A 377 26.57 8.40 22.27
CA PRO A 377 25.42 9.30 22.30
C PRO A 377 24.16 8.64 21.77
N LYS A 378 23.06 8.75 22.50
CA LYS A 378 21.74 8.20 22.12
C LYS A 378 21.18 8.95 20.92
N PHE A 379 20.99 8.26 19.77
CA PHE A 379 20.33 8.81 18.59
C PHE A 379 18.81 8.73 18.75
N ASN A 380 18.10 9.83 18.45
CA ASN A 380 16.64 9.88 18.54
C ASN A 380 16.01 9.44 17.22
N PHE A 381 15.61 8.18 17.13
CA PHE A 381 14.89 7.64 15.98
C PHE A 381 13.48 8.22 15.87
N THR A 382 13.02 8.41 14.64
CA THR A 382 11.72 9.03 14.31
C THR A 382 10.81 8.11 13.48
N GLY A 383 11.32 6.98 12.99
CA GLY A 383 10.62 6.13 12.04
C GLY A 383 10.43 6.79 10.67
N LYS A 384 11.30 7.72 10.29
CA LYS A 384 11.27 8.46 9.03
C LYS A 384 12.62 8.36 8.30
N ARG A 385 12.65 8.77 7.04
CA ARG A 385 13.90 8.79 6.23
C ARG A 385 15.04 9.57 6.90
N THR A 386 14.74 10.51 7.78
CA THR A 386 15.70 11.24 8.60
C THR A 386 16.51 10.36 9.53
N ASP A 387 16.08 9.14 9.84
CA ASP A 387 16.84 8.18 10.64
C ASP A 387 18.16 7.76 9.95
N LEU A 388 18.27 8.01 8.62
CA LEU A 388 19.54 7.87 7.91
C LEU A 388 20.64 8.79 8.45
N TYR A 389 20.30 9.87 9.14
CA TYR A 389 21.26 10.78 9.78
C TYR A 389 22.05 10.11 10.93
N TYR A 390 21.63 8.95 11.39
CA TYR A 390 22.46 8.12 12.29
C TYR A 390 23.85 7.90 11.70
N PHE A 391 23.95 7.79 10.37
CA PHE A 391 25.19 7.55 9.66
C PHE A 391 26.00 8.82 9.32
N GLU A 392 25.66 9.99 9.83
CA GLU A 392 26.47 11.21 9.63
C GLU A 392 27.85 11.09 10.32
N ASN A 393 27.93 10.33 11.41
CA ASN A 393 29.15 10.16 12.19
C ASN A 393 29.65 8.70 12.30
N THR A 394 28.99 7.76 11.62
CA THR A 394 29.37 6.36 11.60
C THR A 394 28.93 5.69 10.32
N ASP A 395 29.66 4.67 9.88
CA ASP A 395 29.32 3.91 8.68
C ASP A 395 28.46 2.67 8.96
N ARG A 396 28.35 2.26 10.24
CA ARG A 396 27.70 1.01 10.68
C ARG A 396 26.79 1.24 11.87
N MET A 397 25.68 0.53 11.90
CA MET A 397 24.73 0.52 13.01
C MET A 397 24.37 -0.91 13.40
N PRO A 398 24.73 -1.38 14.59
CA PRO A 398 24.29 -2.69 15.08
C PRO A 398 22.77 -2.77 15.21
N LEU A 399 22.18 -3.91 14.86
CA LEU A 399 20.73 -4.12 15.02
C LEU A 399 20.26 -4.03 16.47
N SER A 400 21.16 -4.25 17.44
CA SER A 400 20.88 -4.05 18.86
C SER A 400 20.45 -2.62 19.19
N VAL A 401 20.91 -1.62 18.43
CA VAL A 401 20.50 -0.21 18.60
C VAL A 401 19.00 -0.05 18.33
N ILE A 402 18.50 -0.66 17.27
CA ILE A 402 17.04 -0.66 16.98
C ILE A 402 16.30 -1.54 18.00
N ALA A 403 16.91 -2.66 18.40
CA ALA A 403 16.31 -3.56 19.39
C ALA A 403 16.10 -2.86 20.75
N SER A 404 16.93 -1.88 21.09
CA SER A 404 16.86 -1.12 22.36
C SER A 404 15.77 -0.04 22.40
N ILE A 405 15.06 0.22 21.28
CA ILE A 405 13.93 1.17 21.25
C ILE A 405 12.79 0.61 22.09
N SER A 406 12.44 1.33 23.16
CA SER A 406 11.44 0.90 24.15
C SER A 406 10.00 1.02 23.66
N ASP A 407 9.72 1.99 22.77
CA ASP A 407 8.38 2.18 22.17
C ASP A 407 8.17 1.18 21.03
N PRO A 408 7.21 0.24 21.15
CA PRO A 408 6.99 -0.80 20.14
C PRO A 408 6.54 -0.23 18.78
N GLU A 409 5.73 0.84 18.80
CA GLU A 409 5.20 1.46 17.57
C GLU A 409 6.32 2.21 16.82
N LEU A 410 7.13 2.96 17.56
CA LEU A 410 8.31 3.63 17.00
C LEU A 410 9.32 2.61 16.47
N LYS A 411 9.59 1.54 17.22
CA LYS A 411 10.49 0.45 16.81
C LYS A 411 10.06 -0.15 15.48
N GLN A 412 8.77 -0.47 15.33
CA GLN A 412 8.21 -0.99 14.08
C GLN A 412 8.39 -0.01 12.92
N LYS A 413 8.10 1.28 13.12
CA LYS A 413 8.31 2.33 12.12
C LYS A 413 9.77 2.48 11.69
N VAL A 414 10.70 2.35 12.63
CA VAL A 414 12.15 2.41 12.36
C VAL A 414 12.59 1.20 11.52
N ILE A 415 12.14 0.00 11.86
CA ILE A 415 12.41 -1.22 11.08
C ILE A 415 11.89 -1.07 9.64
N GLU A 416 10.66 -0.63 9.46
CA GLU A 416 10.07 -0.39 8.13
C GLU A 416 10.85 0.66 7.33
N THR A 417 11.32 1.70 7.99
CA THR A 417 12.14 2.74 7.37
C THR A 417 13.47 2.19 6.86
N PHE A 418 14.21 1.43 7.68
CA PHE A 418 15.47 0.84 7.25
C PHE A 418 15.28 -0.24 6.19
N ASN A 419 14.22 -1.03 6.22
CA ASN A 419 13.86 -1.95 5.14
C ASN A 419 13.65 -1.20 3.80
N LYS A 420 13.00 -0.03 3.82
CA LYS A 420 12.89 0.82 2.64
C LYS A 420 14.24 1.35 2.18
N LEU A 421 15.08 1.81 3.09
CA LEU A 421 16.41 2.35 2.78
C LEU A 421 17.38 1.29 2.24
N CYS A 422 17.26 0.03 2.66
CA CYS A 422 17.99 -1.12 2.14
C CYS A 422 17.45 -1.59 0.77
N SER A 423 16.23 -1.23 0.39
CA SER A 423 15.62 -1.68 -0.85
C SER A 423 16.43 -1.27 -2.10
N ARG A 424 16.31 -2.05 -3.18
CA ARG A 424 17.01 -1.75 -4.46
C ARG A 424 16.63 -0.40 -5.07
N ILE A 425 15.47 0.16 -4.73
CA ILE A 425 15.03 1.47 -5.20
C ILE A 425 15.91 2.56 -4.60
N TYR A 426 16.14 2.51 -3.29
CA TYR A 426 16.92 3.53 -2.58
C TYR A 426 18.41 3.17 -2.53
N ARG A 427 18.75 1.95 -2.13
CA ARG A 427 20.14 1.46 -1.95
C ARG A 427 20.99 2.41 -1.11
N TYR A 428 20.39 2.99 -0.07
CA TYR A 428 21.12 3.91 0.80
C TYR A 428 21.83 3.20 1.93
N THR A 429 21.32 2.04 2.33
CA THR A 429 21.92 1.16 3.32
C THR A 429 21.89 -0.28 2.83
N THR A 430 22.70 -1.14 3.43
CA THR A 430 22.72 -2.60 3.23
C THR A 430 22.80 -3.29 4.57
N LEU A 431 22.38 -4.54 4.65
CA LEU A 431 22.52 -5.39 5.84
C LEU A 431 23.73 -6.28 5.65
N GLU A 432 24.68 -6.24 6.58
CA GLU A 432 25.88 -7.08 6.63
C GLU A 432 25.95 -7.77 7.99
N GLY A 433 25.57 -9.06 8.05
CA GLY A 433 25.42 -9.77 9.32
C GLY A 433 24.39 -9.12 10.22
N ASP A 434 24.75 -8.75 11.43
CA ASP A 434 23.89 -8.10 12.41
C ASP A 434 24.05 -6.56 12.42
N GLU A 435 24.51 -5.97 11.31
CA GLU A 435 24.72 -4.53 11.19
C GLU A 435 24.08 -3.97 9.93
N ILE A 436 23.51 -2.79 10.05
CA ILE A 436 23.10 -1.96 8.90
C ILE A 436 24.28 -1.05 8.54
N VAL A 437 24.70 -1.10 7.27
CA VAL A 437 25.85 -0.36 6.75
C VAL A 437 25.37 0.65 5.71
N ILE A 438 25.87 1.90 5.78
CA ILE A 438 25.57 2.91 4.79
C ILE A 438 26.35 2.66 3.49
N THR A 439 25.68 2.73 2.36
CA THR A 439 26.32 2.60 1.03
C THR A 439 26.87 3.94 0.54
N ASP A 440 27.74 3.92 -0.49
CA ASP A 440 28.23 5.15 -1.13
C ASP A 440 27.10 6.02 -1.67
N LYS A 441 26.01 5.42 -2.13
CA LYS A 441 24.82 6.14 -2.57
C LYS A 441 24.11 6.82 -1.39
N GLY A 442 24.06 6.17 -0.23
CA GLY A 442 23.55 6.73 1.01
C GLY A 442 24.40 7.90 1.48
N LYS A 443 25.72 7.78 1.48
CA LYS A 443 26.67 8.85 1.82
C LYS A 443 26.49 10.08 0.94
N LYS A 444 26.41 9.89 -0.38
CA LYS A 444 26.15 10.98 -1.35
C LYS A 444 24.80 11.66 -1.10
N MET A 445 23.78 10.90 -0.73
CA MET A 445 22.47 11.45 -0.39
C MET A 445 22.54 12.32 0.86
N LEU A 446 23.20 11.86 1.94
CA LEU A 446 23.42 12.65 3.16
C LEU A 446 24.17 13.94 2.89
N GLN A 447 25.24 13.89 2.08
CA GLN A 447 26.01 15.07 1.68
C GLN A 447 25.15 16.09 0.93
N ASN A 448 24.31 15.65 0.00
CA ASN A 448 23.40 16.52 -0.75
C ASN A 448 22.33 17.16 0.15
N GLU A 449 21.83 16.43 1.14
CA GLU A 449 20.85 16.97 2.09
C GLU A 449 21.51 17.92 3.11
N ALA A 450 22.74 17.66 3.52
CA ALA A 450 23.53 18.57 4.33
C ALA A 450 23.78 19.90 3.61
N PHE A 451 24.16 19.82 2.33
CA PHE A 451 24.36 21.02 1.48
C PHE A 451 23.07 21.84 1.32
N LYS A 452 21.93 21.18 1.15
CA LYS A 452 20.63 21.87 1.07
C LYS A 452 20.25 22.53 2.39
N ARG A 453 20.53 21.88 3.54
CA ARG A 453 20.31 22.46 4.87
C ARG A 453 21.17 23.72 5.06
N GLN A 454 22.43 23.66 4.68
CA GLN A 454 23.35 24.80 4.75
C GLN A 454 22.85 25.96 3.88
N ALA A 455 22.44 25.70 2.62
CA ALA A 455 21.93 26.72 1.71
C ALA A 455 20.64 27.40 2.23
N ILE A 456 19.79 26.68 2.94
CA ILE A 456 18.58 27.23 3.58
C ILE A 456 18.97 28.10 4.78
N THR A 457 19.93 27.67 5.58
CA THR A 457 20.46 28.45 6.72
C THR A 457 21.11 29.75 6.23
N ASP A 458 21.93 29.67 5.17
CA ASP A 458 22.57 30.81 4.55
C ASP A 458 21.55 31.82 3.94
N GLN A 459 20.40 31.32 3.43
CA GLN A 459 19.30 32.18 2.97
C GLN A 459 18.51 32.84 4.10
N LEU A 460 18.43 32.22 5.27
CA LEU A 460 17.76 32.77 6.45
C LEU A 460 18.64 33.77 7.20
N GLU A 461 19.96 33.68 7.07
CA GLU A 461 20.94 34.57 7.72
C GLU A 461 21.31 35.79 6.84
N SER A 462 20.83 35.88 5.58
CA SER A 462 21.08 37.03 4.70
C SER A 462 19.94 38.02 4.79
N PRO A 463 20.12 39.21 5.42
CA PRO A 463 19.05 40.22 5.44
C PRO A 463 18.98 40.94 4.08
N ASN A 464 17.77 40.89 3.50
CA ASN A 464 17.20 41.76 2.46
C ASN A 464 18.16 42.77 1.75
N LYS A 465 18.49 42.49 0.47
CA LYS A 465 18.77 43.54 -0.51
C LYS A 465 17.62 43.59 -1.53
N PRO A 466 17.03 44.78 -1.79
CA PRO A 466 15.95 44.94 -2.75
C PRO A 466 16.48 44.79 -4.18
N SER A 467 15.78 43.96 -4.98
CA SER A 467 16.03 43.81 -6.42
C SER A 467 15.52 45.04 -7.18
N HIS A 468 16.44 45.89 -7.63
CA HIS A 468 16.26 46.72 -8.82
C HIS A 468 16.60 45.86 -10.03
N ASP A 469 15.58 45.49 -10.84
CA ASP A 469 15.59 45.55 -12.29
C ASP A 469 14.30 44.89 -12.85
N SER A 470 13.33 45.79 -13.04
CA SER A 470 12.22 45.53 -13.95
C SER A 470 12.21 46.64 -14.98
N GLN A 471 12.96 46.46 -16.08
CA GLN A 471 12.67 47.09 -17.36
C GLN A 471 13.67 46.57 -18.43
N GLN A 472 13.10 46.09 -19.50
CA GLN A 472 13.63 45.74 -20.82
C GLN A 472 13.57 44.25 -21.10
N ILE A 473 12.51 43.86 -21.81
CA ILE A 473 12.52 43.19 -23.11
C ILE A 473 11.05 43.15 -23.61
N ARG A 474 10.66 44.26 -24.23
CA ARG A 474 9.68 44.23 -25.33
C ARG A 474 10.48 44.49 -26.61
N ARG A 475 10.29 43.67 -27.62
CA ARG A 475 10.61 43.72 -29.05
C ARG A 475 11.64 42.64 -29.48
N ARG A 476 11.08 41.64 -30.13
CA ARG A 476 11.31 41.19 -31.52
C ARG A 476 10.91 39.75 -31.69
N ARG A 477 9.95 39.65 -32.50
CA ARG A 477 9.41 38.76 -33.53
C ARG A 477 8.59 37.57 -33.05
#